data_3ca2606e3a7dba7759fdca97d508dd5a
#
_entry.id   3ca2606e3a7dba7759fdca97d508dd5a
#
_cell.length_a   1.000
_cell.length_b   1.000
_cell.length_c   1.000
_cell.angle_alpha   90.00
_cell.angle_beta   90.00
_cell.angle_gamma   90.00
#
_symmetry.space_group_name_H-M   'P 1'
#
loop_
_entity.id
_entity.type
_entity.pdbx_description
1 polymer ?
#
loop_
_entity_poly.entity_id
_entity_poly.type
_entity_poly.pdbx_seq_one_letter_code
_entity_poly.pdbx_strand_id
1 'polypeptide(L)'
;NDISAASARLDRTVNEVMSLLDFLRTEEDPRLYPLDLCQLLQQVAAQADMVQAQLGVELTLDYGGWTACRVMADRNDAELLCLHLLSNALRACSAGGKVRLMLRRSESFWQLTVMDNGCGLPEAGEDAWLENRRCFLGGAKLGLLLCRECCRRMGWGLRVERAPEKGTQAVVTIPLCTDRITEPTVELHTGGDTAQAQQHQYQLRNMLVRELRTMPERGDPDEL
;
A
#
# COMPACT_ATOMS: atom_id res chain seq x y z
N ASN A 1 14.24 -18.06 -18.23
CA ASN A 1 13.22 -17.51 -17.31
C ASN A 1 13.82 -17.06 -15.97
N ASP A 2 14.78 -17.81 -15.39
CA ASP A 2 15.36 -17.46 -14.06
C ASP A 2 16.11 -16.12 -14.06
N ILE A 3 16.79 -15.77 -15.14
CA ILE A 3 17.55 -14.51 -15.26
C ILE A 3 16.61 -13.32 -15.28
N SER A 4 15.49 -13.40 -15.99
CA SER A 4 14.49 -12.33 -16.04
C SER A 4 13.82 -12.13 -14.68
N ALA A 5 13.49 -13.19 -13.97
CA ALA A 5 12.92 -13.14 -12.62
C ALA A 5 13.93 -12.60 -11.59
N ALA A 6 15.21 -12.95 -11.72
CA ALA A 6 16.27 -12.44 -10.86
C ALA A 6 16.54 -10.94 -11.09
N SER A 7 16.60 -10.51 -12.36
CA SER A 7 16.75 -9.10 -12.74
C SER A 7 15.61 -8.25 -12.17
N ALA A 8 14.40 -8.75 -12.32
CA ALA A 8 13.21 -8.09 -11.84
C ALA A 8 13.15 -7.94 -10.30
N ARG A 9 13.63 -8.97 -9.56
CA ARG A 9 13.78 -8.90 -8.11
C ARG A 9 14.83 -7.87 -7.70
N LEU A 10 15.94 -7.81 -8.45
CA LEU A 10 17.00 -6.84 -8.22
C LEU A 10 16.51 -5.41 -8.44
N ASP A 11 15.82 -5.16 -9.56
CA ASP A 11 15.25 -3.84 -9.89
C ASP A 11 14.27 -3.37 -8.80
N ARG A 12 13.43 -4.28 -8.29
CA ARG A 12 12.54 -3.98 -7.19
C ARG A 12 13.33 -3.60 -5.92
N THR A 13 14.29 -4.43 -5.51
CA THR A 13 15.07 -4.17 -4.31
C THR A 13 15.80 -2.82 -4.41
N VAL A 14 16.35 -2.51 -5.57
CA VAL A 14 17.00 -1.21 -5.83
C VAL A 14 16.00 -0.06 -5.69
N ASN A 15 14.80 -0.19 -6.27
CA ASN A 15 13.77 0.84 -6.18
C ASN A 15 13.27 1.03 -4.74
N GLU A 16 13.05 -0.05 -4.00
CA GLU A 16 12.69 -0.01 -2.57
C GLU A 16 13.79 0.66 -1.73
N VAL A 17 15.07 0.34 -1.99
CA VAL A 17 16.21 0.97 -1.31
C VAL A 17 16.29 2.45 -1.67
N MET A 18 16.14 2.82 -2.94
CA MET A 18 16.17 4.22 -3.38
C MET A 18 15.03 5.02 -2.75
N SER A 19 13.82 4.47 -2.74
CA SER A 19 12.67 5.09 -2.07
C SER A 19 12.91 5.28 -0.57
N LEU A 20 13.51 4.29 0.09
CA LEU A 20 13.85 4.39 1.50
C LEU A 20 14.94 5.44 1.75
N LEU A 21 15.95 5.50 0.89
CA LEU A 21 17.02 6.50 1.00
C LEU A 21 16.51 7.92 0.76
N ASP A 22 15.67 8.11 -0.24
CA ASP A 22 15.02 9.40 -0.50
C ASP A 22 14.14 9.82 0.68
N PHE A 23 13.43 8.87 1.24
CA PHE A 23 12.59 9.07 2.41
C PHE A 23 13.43 9.43 3.66
N LEU A 24 14.54 8.75 3.89
CA LEU A 24 15.45 9.03 5.01
C LEU A 24 16.25 10.32 4.84
N ARG A 25 16.47 10.77 3.59
CA ARG A 25 17.12 12.05 3.28
C ARG A 25 16.20 13.24 3.44
N THR A 26 14.90 13.01 3.40
CA THR A 26 13.91 14.07 3.61
C THR A 26 13.85 14.37 5.10
N GLU A 27 14.73 15.26 5.57
CA GLU A 27 14.73 15.78 6.95
C GLU A 27 13.52 16.69 7.23
N GLU A 28 12.73 17.01 6.20
CA GLU A 28 11.55 17.84 6.34
C GLU A 28 10.43 17.06 7.07
N ASP A 29 9.82 17.72 8.03
CA ASP A 29 8.59 17.22 8.66
C ASP A 29 7.50 17.05 7.59
N PRO A 30 6.65 16.01 7.72
CA PRO A 30 5.59 15.77 6.75
C PRO A 30 4.63 16.96 6.73
N ARG A 31 4.26 17.38 5.54
CA ARG A 31 3.27 18.45 5.37
C ARG A 31 1.87 17.86 5.43
N LEU A 32 1.28 17.87 6.61
CA LEU A 32 -0.04 17.31 6.81
C LEU A 32 -1.13 18.30 6.35
N TYR A 33 -1.90 17.87 5.35
CA TYR A 33 -3.07 18.58 4.84
C TYR A 33 -4.33 17.72 4.94
N PRO A 34 -5.53 18.32 4.92
CA PRO A 34 -6.75 17.56 4.80
C PRO A 34 -6.77 16.75 3.50
N LEU A 35 -6.87 15.44 3.61
CA LEU A 35 -6.92 14.49 2.49
C LEU A 35 -8.20 13.66 2.60
N ASP A 36 -8.90 13.44 1.48
CA ASP A 36 -9.98 12.46 1.42
C ASP A 36 -9.42 11.08 1.06
N LEU A 37 -9.36 10.22 2.07
CA LEU A 37 -8.83 8.87 1.93
C LEU A 37 -9.70 7.99 1.01
N CYS A 38 -11.02 8.22 0.91
CA CYS A 38 -11.88 7.50 -0.02
C CYS A 38 -11.47 7.76 -1.48
N GLN A 39 -11.20 9.03 -1.81
CA GLN A 39 -10.73 9.40 -3.15
C GLN A 39 -9.35 8.82 -3.44
N LEU A 40 -8.43 8.87 -2.48
CA LEU A 40 -7.10 8.30 -2.64
C LEU A 40 -7.18 6.80 -2.90
N LEU A 41 -7.96 6.05 -2.12
CA LEU A 41 -8.12 4.61 -2.30
C LEU A 41 -8.75 4.24 -3.65
N GLN A 42 -9.70 5.05 -4.14
CA GLN A 42 -10.27 4.87 -5.48
C GLN A 42 -9.20 5.05 -6.57
N GLN A 43 -8.37 6.09 -6.44
CA GLN A 43 -7.27 6.34 -7.40
C GLN A 43 -6.25 5.20 -7.41
N VAL A 44 -5.85 4.73 -6.24
CA VAL A 44 -4.89 3.60 -6.10
C VAL A 44 -5.50 2.31 -6.65
N ALA A 45 -6.77 2.02 -6.35
CA ALA A 45 -7.45 0.82 -6.87
C ALA A 45 -7.60 0.87 -8.40
N ALA A 46 -7.98 2.01 -8.96
CA ALA A 46 -8.10 2.16 -10.42
C ALA A 46 -6.77 1.93 -11.15
N GLN A 47 -5.64 2.25 -10.52
CA GLN A 47 -4.31 1.93 -11.07
C GLN A 47 -4.01 0.42 -11.03
N ALA A 48 -4.58 -0.28 -10.07
CA ALA A 48 -4.40 -1.72 -9.91
C ALA A 48 -5.28 -2.56 -10.87
N ASP A 49 -6.35 -1.98 -11.45
CA ASP A 49 -7.30 -2.72 -12.30
C ASP A 49 -6.65 -3.47 -13.46
N MET A 50 -5.68 -2.84 -14.14
CA MET A 50 -4.97 -3.50 -15.24
C MET A 50 -4.12 -4.69 -14.78
N VAL A 51 -3.57 -4.58 -13.59
CA VAL A 51 -2.70 -5.60 -12.99
C VAL A 51 -3.52 -6.74 -12.40
N GLN A 52 -4.61 -6.40 -11.73
CA GLN A 52 -5.57 -7.34 -11.17
C GLN A 52 -6.11 -8.29 -12.27
N ALA A 53 -6.45 -7.77 -13.45
CA ALA A 53 -6.88 -8.57 -14.58
C ALA A 53 -5.81 -9.57 -15.06
N GLN A 54 -4.54 -9.18 -15.05
CA GLN A 54 -3.42 -10.05 -15.42
C GLN A 54 -3.12 -11.12 -14.35
N LEU A 55 -3.32 -10.78 -13.07
CA LEU A 55 -3.08 -11.70 -11.96
C LEU A 55 -4.26 -12.63 -11.67
N GLY A 56 -5.44 -12.35 -12.23
CA GLY A 56 -6.68 -13.05 -11.90
C GLY A 56 -7.06 -12.91 -10.42
N VAL A 57 -6.77 -11.79 -9.79
CA VAL A 57 -7.08 -11.48 -8.38
C VAL A 57 -8.24 -10.50 -8.33
N GLU A 58 -9.23 -10.76 -7.50
CA GLU A 58 -10.37 -9.86 -7.27
C GLU A 58 -10.00 -8.80 -6.23
N LEU A 59 -10.16 -7.50 -6.58
CA LEU A 59 -9.98 -6.38 -5.66
C LEU A 59 -11.33 -5.74 -5.34
N THR A 60 -11.65 -5.59 -4.06
CA THR A 60 -12.88 -4.94 -3.61
C THR A 60 -12.59 -3.79 -2.66
N LEU A 61 -13.38 -2.71 -2.79
CA LEU A 61 -13.37 -1.55 -1.90
C LEU A 61 -14.65 -1.53 -1.07
N ASP A 62 -14.51 -1.40 0.25
CA ASP A 62 -15.64 -1.34 1.18
C ASP A 62 -15.43 -0.20 2.18
N TYR A 63 -16.14 0.89 1.96
CA TYR A 63 -16.06 2.08 2.81
C TYR A 63 -17.07 2.09 3.97
N GLY A 64 -17.82 0.99 4.20
CA GLY A 64 -18.81 0.93 5.28
C GLY A 64 -19.91 1.96 5.18
N GLY A 65 -20.27 2.37 3.96
CA GLY A 65 -21.30 3.38 3.69
C GLY A 65 -20.78 4.84 3.74
N TRP A 66 -19.49 5.05 4.02
CA TRP A 66 -18.90 6.40 4.01
C TRP A 66 -18.59 6.84 2.58
N THR A 67 -18.98 8.07 2.23
CA THR A 67 -18.70 8.70 0.93
C THR A 67 -17.43 9.56 0.95
N ALA A 68 -16.98 9.98 2.13
CA ALA A 68 -15.77 10.75 2.35
C ALA A 68 -15.12 10.37 3.68
N CYS A 69 -13.80 10.36 3.70
CA CYS A 69 -12.98 10.11 4.89
C CYS A 69 -11.87 11.15 4.94
N ARG A 70 -12.12 12.26 5.65
CA ARG A 70 -11.12 13.32 5.80
C ARG A 70 -10.15 13.00 6.92
N VAL A 71 -8.88 13.01 6.59
CA VAL A 71 -7.75 12.74 7.50
C VAL A 71 -6.66 13.80 7.29
N MET A 72 -5.82 14.03 8.29
CA MET A 72 -4.60 14.83 8.12
C MET A 72 -3.48 13.91 7.64
N ALA A 73 -2.94 14.19 6.47
CA ALA A 73 -1.92 13.35 5.85
C ALA A 73 -0.97 14.16 4.95
N ASP A 74 0.26 13.68 4.83
CA ASP A 74 1.08 13.99 3.67
C ASP A 74 0.59 13.09 2.51
N ARG A 75 0.24 13.72 1.39
CA ARG A 75 -0.34 13.00 0.26
C ARG A 75 0.60 11.92 -0.29
N ASN A 76 1.90 12.24 -0.39
CA ASN A 76 2.88 11.35 -0.96
C ASN A 76 3.10 10.12 -0.05
N ASP A 77 3.22 10.37 1.26
CA ASP A 77 3.36 9.31 2.27
C ASP A 77 2.12 8.41 2.32
N ALA A 78 0.92 8.99 2.25
CA ALA A 78 -0.34 8.24 2.25
C ALA A 78 -0.50 7.40 0.97
N GLU A 79 -0.16 7.96 -0.19
CA GLU A 79 -0.21 7.25 -1.47
C GLU A 79 0.80 6.11 -1.52
N LEU A 80 2.04 6.35 -1.09
CA LEU A 80 3.09 5.35 -1.01
C LEU A 80 2.70 4.19 -0.07
N LEU A 81 2.14 4.51 1.09
CA LEU A 81 1.62 3.54 2.04
C LEU A 81 0.56 2.64 1.39
N CYS A 82 -0.47 3.23 0.77
CA CYS A 82 -1.56 2.49 0.15
C CYS A 82 -1.07 1.59 -0.98
N LEU A 83 -0.16 2.09 -1.82
CA LEU A 83 0.42 1.33 -2.93
C LEU A 83 1.22 0.12 -2.45
N HIS A 84 2.09 0.30 -1.45
CA HIS A 84 2.89 -0.81 -0.91
C HIS A 84 2.02 -1.86 -0.21
N LEU A 85 1.02 -1.45 0.55
CA LEU A 85 0.09 -2.39 1.19
C LEU A 85 -0.70 -3.18 0.14
N LEU A 86 -1.21 -2.50 -0.89
CA LEU A 86 -1.96 -3.15 -1.98
C LEU A 86 -1.07 -4.08 -2.81
N SER A 87 0.14 -3.64 -3.18
CA SER A 87 1.12 -4.46 -3.90
C SER A 87 1.46 -5.74 -3.12
N ASN A 88 1.69 -5.63 -1.82
CA ASN A 88 1.97 -6.79 -0.97
C ASN A 88 0.80 -7.79 -0.95
N ALA A 89 -0.43 -7.30 -0.81
CA ALA A 89 -1.63 -8.12 -0.79
C ALA A 89 -1.86 -8.84 -2.14
N LEU A 90 -1.75 -8.12 -3.25
CA LEU A 90 -1.89 -8.69 -4.60
C LEU A 90 -0.85 -9.77 -4.88
N ARG A 91 0.38 -9.58 -4.41
CA ARG A 91 1.48 -10.56 -4.57
C ARG A 91 1.33 -11.79 -3.70
N ALA A 92 0.72 -11.66 -2.53
CA ALA A 92 0.46 -12.79 -1.65
C ALA A 92 -0.61 -13.73 -2.20
N CYS A 93 -1.50 -13.22 -3.07
CA CYS A 93 -2.60 -13.96 -3.66
C CYS A 93 -2.16 -14.84 -4.83
N SER A 94 -2.82 -15.98 -5.00
CA SER A 94 -2.81 -16.81 -6.22
C SER A 94 -3.92 -16.37 -7.18
N ALA A 95 -3.91 -16.88 -8.41
CA ALA A 95 -5.03 -16.71 -9.35
C ALA A 95 -6.35 -17.15 -8.68
N GLY A 96 -7.41 -16.36 -8.82
CA GLY A 96 -8.66 -16.53 -8.07
C GLY A 96 -8.60 -16.00 -6.63
N GLY A 97 -7.48 -15.40 -6.22
CA GLY A 97 -7.35 -14.76 -4.91
C GLY A 97 -8.18 -13.49 -4.77
N LYS A 98 -8.33 -13.03 -3.54
CA LYS A 98 -9.13 -11.86 -3.20
C LYS A 98 -8.35 -10.90 -2.33
N VAL A 99 -8.40 -9.62 -2.69
CA VAL A 99 -7.90 -8.51 -1.89
C VAL A 99 -9.05 -7.58 -1.56
N ARG A 100 -9.15 -7.18 -0.31
CA ARG A 100 -10.20 -6.27 0.16
C ARG A 100 -9.58 -5.08 0.88
N LEU A 101 -9.92 -3.88 0.43
CA LEU A 101 -9.64 -2.65 1.14
C LEU A 101 -10.91 -2.22 1.87
N MET A 102 -10.81 -2.12 3.19
CA MET A 102 -11.94 -1.76 4.04
C MET A 102 -11.62 -0.50 4.82
N LEU A 103 -12.59 0.42 4.86
CA LEU A 103 -12.51 1.62 5.67
C LEU A 103 -13.63 1.60 6.70
N ARG A 104 -13.27 1.73 7.97
CA ARG A 104 -14.21 1.74 9.08
C ARG A 104 -13.93 2.93 9.99
N ARG A 105 -14.98 3.48 10.57
CA ARG A 105 -14.87 4.56 11.55
C ARG A 105 -15.21 4.04 12.93
N SER A 106 -14.36 4.38 13.88
CA SER A 106 -14.60 4.28 15.33
C SER A 106 -14.89 5.66 15.90
N GLU A 107 -15.17 5.73 17.22
CA GLU A 107 -15.36 7.00 17.91
C GLU A 107 -14.11 7.89 17.93
N SER A 108 -12.90 7.28 17.92
CA SER A 108 -11.63 7.99 18.10
C SER A 108 -10.69 7.92 16.91
N PHE A 109 -10.97 7.08 15.91
CA PHE A 109 -10.06 6.88 14.78
C PHE A 109 -10.79 6.33 13.54
N TRP A 110 -10.16 6.50 12.40
CA TRP A 110 -10.43 5.73 11.21
C TRP A 110 -9.53 4.49 11.16
N GLN A 111 -10.03 3.41 10.62
CA GLN A 111 -9.28 2.18 10.39
C GLN A 111 -9.33 1.84 8.92
N LEU A 112 -8.18 1.85 8.26
CA LEU A 112 -8.00 1.29 6.92
C LEU A 112 -7.43 -0.12 7.08
N THR A 113 -8.09 -1.12 6.49
CA THR A 113 -7.62 -2.50 6.49
C THR A 113 -7.42 -2.96 5.05
N VAL A 114 -6.23 -3.45 4.74
CA VAL A 114 -5.92 -4.16 3.51
C VAL A 114 -5.80 -5.63 3.85
N MET A 115 -6.73 -6.45 3.35
CA MET A 115 -6.82 -7.88 3.64
C MET A 115 -6.67 -8.69 2.36
N ASP A 116 -5.86 -9.73 2.41
CA ASP A 116 -5.72 -10.73 1.35
C ASP A 116 -6.07 -12.14 1.87
N ASN A 117 -6.39 -13.05 0.95
CA ASN A 117 -6.54 -14.47 1.22
C ASN A 117 -5.38 -15.30 0.68
N GLY A 118 -4.19 -14.70 0.56
CA GLY A 118 -2.99 -15.28 -0.01
C GLY A 118 -2.29 -16.29 0.89
N CYS A 119 -0.97 -16.40 0.73
CA CYS A 119 -0.14 -17.35 1.48
C CYS A 119 -0.04 -17.06 2.99
N GLY A 120 -0.40 -15.86 3.43
CA GLY A 120 -0.35 -15.46 4.84
C GLY A 120 1.07 -15.15 5.34
N LEU A 121 1.14 -14.90 6.66
CA LEU A 121 2.39 -14.67 7.36
C LEU A 121 3.00 -15.99 7.85
N PRO A 122 4.35 -16.10 7.94
CA PRO A 122 5.02 -17.24 8.54
C PRO A 122 4.55 -17.48 9.99
N GLU A 123 4.72 -18.72 10.51
CA GLU A 123 4.26 -19.10 11.86
C GLU A 123 4.97 -18.37 13.02
N ALA A 124 6.08 -17.73 12.79
CA ALA A 124 6.77 -16.92 13.79
C ALA A 124 5.97 -15.64 14.11
N GLY A 125 5.80 -15.34 15.41
CA GLY A 125 4.91 -14.33 15.97
C GLY A 125 4.94 -12.92 15.33
N GLU A 126 4.03 -12.06 15.75
CA GLU A 126 3.72 -10.76 15.13
C GLU A 126 4.93 -9.85 14.87
N ASP A 127 5.98 -9.90 15.70
CA ASP A 127 7.23 -9.15 15.50
C ASP A 127 8.26 -9.88 14.63
N ALA A 128 8.12 -11.18 14.43
CA ALA A 128 9.08 -11.98 13.67
C ALA A 128 9.10 -11.64 12.16
N TRP A 129 8.06 -11.01 11.64
CA TRP A 129 8.07 -10.51 10.26
C TRP A 129 9.06 -9.35 10.07
N LEU A 130 9.39 -8.60 11.13
CA LEU A 130 10.44 -7.58 11.11
C LEU A 130 11.83 -8.18 11.27
N GLU A 131 11.97 -9.22 12.09
CA GLU A 131 13.26 -9.81 12.45
C GLU A 131 13.71 -10.95 11.52
N ASN A 132 12.76 -11.67 10.92
CA ASN A 132 13.08 -12.85 10.12
C ASN A 132 13.62 -12.46 8.74
N ARG A 133 14.94 -12.66 8.52
CA ARG A 133 15.68 -12.32 7.30
C ARG A 133 15.28 -13.11 6.04
N ARG A 134 14.43 -14.12 6.14
CA ARG A 134 13.95 -14.91 5.01
C ARG A 134 12.55 -14.45 4.63
N CYS A 135 12.47 -13.50 3.70
CA CYS A 135 11.19 -13.12 3.12
C CYS A 135 10.68 -14.25 2.22
N PHE A 136 9.48 -14.73 2.49
CA PHE A 136 8.85 -15.87 1.80
C PHE A 136 8.69 -15.64 0.28
N LEU A 137 8.71 -14.40 -0.18
CA LEU A 137 8.52 -14.02 -1.58
C LEU A 137 9.76 -13.39 -2.23
N GLY A 138 10.94 -13.56 -1.63
CA GLY A 138 12.22 -13.17 -2.24
C GLY A 138 12.44 -11.67 -2.43
N GLY A 139 11.67 -10.81 -1.73
CA GLY A 139 11.89 -9.36 -1.66
C GLY A 139 12.49 -8.95 -0.32
N ALA A 140 13.29 -7.89 -0.30
CA ALA A 140 13.65 -7.25 0.94
C ALA A 140 12.37 -6.73 1.62
N LYS A 141 12.26 -6.86 2.95
CA LYS A 141 11.09 -6.39 3.74
C LYS A 141 10.95 -4.86 3.76
N LEU A 142 11.58 -4.18 2.82
CA LEU A 142 11.68 -2.73 2.74
C LEU A 142 10.31 -2.08 2.53
N GLY A 143 9.40 -2.71 1.77
CA GLY A 143 8.07 -2.17 1.56
C GLY A 143 7.26 -2.00 2.84
N LEU A 144 7.30 -2.98 3.77
CA LEU A 144 6.62 -2.85 5.07
C LEU A 144 7.34 -1.88 6.01
N LEU A 145 8.67 -1.79 5.90
CA LEU A 145 9.45 -0.79 6.64
C LEU A 145 9.08 0.63 6.18
N LEU A 146 8.97 0.85 4.87
CA LEU A 146 8.47 2.10 4.30
C LEU A 146 7.05 2.42 4.78
N CYS A 147 6.14 1.45 4.75
CA CYS A 147 4.79 1.63 5.27
C CYS A 147 4.78 2.06 6.74
N ARG A 148 5.62 1.44 7.56
CA ARG A 148 5.75 1.79 8.98
C ARG A 148 6.27 3.21 9.16
N GLU A 149 7.25 3.61 8.36
CA GLU A 149 7.84 4.93 8.44
C GLU A 149 6.87 6.01 7.94
N CYS A 150 6.14 5.78 6.84
CA CYS A 150 5.05 6.66 6.41
C CYS A 150 4.01 6.87 7.52
N CYS A 151 3.58 5.78 8.15
CA CYS A 151 2.65 5.86 9.28
C CYS A 151 3.24 6.67 10.44
N ARG A 152 4.50 6.41 10.83
CA ARG A 152 5.18 7.12 11.91
C ARG A 152 5.23 8.64 11.65
N ARG A 153 5.58 9.05 10.45
CA ARG A 153 5.65 10.46 10.04
C ARG A 153 4.28 11.13 10.14
N MET A 154 3.22 10.45 9.71
CA MET A 154 1.86 10.97 9.75
C MET A 154 1.18 10.84 11.14
N GLY A 155 1.85 10.25 12.13
CA GLY A 155 1.24 9.96 13.43
C GLY A 155 0.18 8.85 13.36
N TRP A 156 0.25 7.97 12.35
CA TRP A 156 -0.64 6.84 12.17
C TRP A 156 -0.04 5.56 12.76
N GLY A 157 -0.89 4.59 13.09
CA GLY A 157 -0.45 3.26 13.54
C GLY A 157 -0.54 2.24 12.42
N LEU A 158 0.42 1.29 12.35
CA LEU A 158 0.37 0.14 11.44
C LEU A 158 0.55 -1.15 12.22
N ARG A 159 -0.35 -2.11 12.01
CA ARG A 159 -0.26 -3.48 12.49
C ARG A 159 -0.48 -4.43 11.32
N VAL A 160 0.34 -5.49 11.24
CA VAL A 160 0.22 -6.53 10.23
C VAL A 160 0.06 -7.87 10.94
N GLU A 161 -1.02 -8.55 10.67
CA GLU A 161 -1.39 -9.79 11.36
C GLU A 161 -2.00 -10.81 10.39
N ARG A 162 -2.24 -12.02 10.85
CA ARG A 162 -2.94 -13.04 10.05
C ARG A 162 -4.39 -12.64 9.86
N ALA A 163 -4.91 -12.81 8.66
CA ALA A 163 -6.34 -12.66 8.42
C ALA A 163 -7.12 -13.78 9.15
N PRO A 164 -8.38 -13.52 9.57
CA PRO A 164 -9.17 -14.47 10.37
C PRO A 164 -9.32 -15.87 9.76
N GLU A 165 -9.47 -15.96 8.44
CA GLU A 165 -9.66 -17.23 7.74
C GLU A 165 -8.35 -17.71 7.11
N LYS A 166 -7.79 -16.91 6.21
CA LYS A 166 -6.54 -17.21 5.49
C LYS A 166 -5.94 -15.93 4.96
N GLY A 167 -4.60 -15.86 4.88
CA GLY A 167 -3.88 -14.73 4.32
C GLY A 167 -3.40 -13.74 5.37
N THR A 168 -3.29 -12.49 4.99
CA THR A 168 -2.75 -11.41 5.83
C THR A 168 -3.73 -10.25 5.88
N GLN A 169 -3.74 -9.53 7.00
CA GLN A 169 -4.35 -8.21 7.07
C GLN A 169 -3.38 -7.18 7.62
N ALA A 170 -3.28 -6.06 6.91
CA ALA A 170 -2.58 -4.87 7.36
C ALA A 170 -3.62 -3.85 7.82
N VAL A 171 -3.52 -3.42 9.07
CA VAL A 171 -4.46 -2.52 9.72
C VAL A 171 -3.76 -1.20 10.02
N VAL A 172 -4.24 -0.12 9.41
CA VAL A 172 -3.77 1.24 9.64
C VAL A 172 -4.78 1.97 10.49
N THR A 173 -4.34 2.46 11.65
CA THR A 173 -5.14 3.27 12.57
C THR A 173 -4.80 4.74 12.37
N ILE A 174 -5.80 5.56 12.07
CA ILE A 174 -5.66 6.95 11.66
C ILE A 174 -6.46 7.82 12.64
N PRO A 175 -5.82 8.72 13.39
CA PRO A 175 -6.51 9.61 14.30
C PRO A 175 -7.61 10.43 13.60
N LEU A 176 -8.73 10.64 14.26
CA LEU A 176 -9.73 11.58 13.75
C LEU A 176 -9.15 13.00 13.78
N CYS A 177 -9.42 13.75 12.72
CA CYS A 177 -9.15 15.17 12.73
C CYS A 177 -10.12 15.85 13.70
N THR A 178 -9.59 16.29 14.86
CA THR A 178 -10.38 16.97 15.91
C THR A 178 -10.58 18.45 15.64
N ASP A 179 -9.78 19.03 14.77
CA ASP A 179 -9.97 20.41 14.37
C ASP A 179 -11.25 20.52 13.54
N ARG A 180 -12.14 21.41 13.98
CA ARG A 180 -13.20 21.91 13.12
C ARG A 180 -12.49 22.43 11.87
N ILE A 181 -12.48 21.62 10.82
CA ILE A 181 -12.11 22.08 9.50
C ILE A 181 -13.18 23.11 9.15
N THR A 182 -12.94 24.36 9.56
CA THR A 182 -13.51 25.51 8.86
C THR A 182 -13.14 25.22 7.42
N GLU A 183 -14.14 24.98 6.57
CA GLU A 183 -13.93 24.61 5.18
C GLU A 183 -12.78 25.43 4.63
N PRO A 184 -11.61 24.84 4.36
CA PRO A 184 -10.71 25.52 3.48
C PRO A 184 -11.47 25.51 2.16
N THR A 185 -11.83 26.66 1.67
CA THR A 185 -12.09 26.83 0.25
C THR A 185 -10.95 26.11 -0.43
N VAL A 186 -11.22 24.91 -0.95
CA VAL A 186 -10.30 24.20 -1.81
C VAL A 186 -10.24 25.08 -3.04
N GLU A 187 -9.34 26.04 -3.04
CA GLU A 187 -8.83 26.57 -4.28
C GLU A 187 -8.21 25.35 -4.96
N LEU A 188 -9.00 24.78 -5.86
CA LEU A 188 -8.50 23.96 -6.93
C LEU A 188 -7.41 24.79 -7.62
N HIS A 189 -6.19 24.64 -7.19
CA HIS A 189 -5.03 25.13 -7.91
C HIS A 189 -4.94 24.34 -9.21
N THR A 190 -5.81 24.70 -10.15
CA THR A 190 -5.88 24.15 -11.51
C THR A 190 -4.82 24.76 -12.42
N GLY A 191 -3.68 25.22 -11.92
CA GLY A 191 -2.76 26.00 -12.73
C GLY A 191 -1.31 25.55 -12.81
N GLY A 192 -0.80 24.74 -11.87
CA GLY A 192 0.63 24.37 -11.86
C GLY A 192 0.90 22.90 -11.55
N ASP A 193 0.00 22.25 -10.85
CA ASP A 193 0.24 20.93 -10.28
C ASP A 193 -0.21 19.75 -11.17
N THR A 194 -0.96 20.00 -12.25
CA THR A 194 -1.49 18.92 -13.09
C THR A 194 -0.41 18.10 -13.76
N ALA A 195 0.65 18.74 -14.22
CA ALA A 195 1.76 18.01 -14.88
C ALA A 195 2.60 17.22 -13.86
N GLN A 196 2.86 17.80 -12.68
CA GLN A 196 3.59 17.11 -11.61
C GLN A 196 2.75 15.98 -10.99
N ALA A 197 1.46 16.22 -10.73
CA ALA A 197 0.54 15.21 -10.25
C ALA A 197 0.36 14.05 -11.25
N GLN A 198 0.24 14.34 -12.54
CA GLN A 198 0.19 13.34 -13.60
C GLN A 198 1.51 12.58 -13.73
N GLN A 199 2.64 13.27 -13.60
CA GLN A 199 3.96 12.64 -13.63
C GLN A 199 4.17 11.75 -12.41
N HIS A 200 3.73 12.17 -11.24
CA HIS A 200 3.78 11.36 -10.01
C HIS A 200 2.87 10.14 -10.11
N GLN A 201 1.61 10.30 -10.53
CA GLN A 201 0.70 9.19 -10.79
C GLN A 201 1.27 8.21 -11.84
N TYR A 202 1.92 8.72 -12.88
CA TYR A 202 2.58 7.90 -13.90
C TYR A 202 3.76 7.12 -13.31
N GLN A 203 4.56 7.75 -12.44
CA GLN A 203 5.68 7.10 -11.76
C GLN A 203 5.20 5.99 -10.82
N LEU A 204 4.17 6.26 -10.02
CA LEU A 204 3.60 5.30 -9.09
C LEU A 204 2.91 4.13 -9.82
N ARG A 205 2.18 4.42 -10.89
CA ARG A 205 1.61 3.40 -11.77
C ARG A 205 2.70 2.52 -12.37
N ASN A 206 3.78 3.12 -12.86
CA ASN A 206 4.90 2.36 -13.43
C ASN A 206 5.62 1.54 -12.35
N MET A 207 5.72 2.05 -11.14
CA MET A 207 6.28 1.32 -10.00
C MET A 207 5.41 0.11 -9.66
N LEU A 208 4.10 0.28 -9.51
CA LEU A 208 3.16 -0.80 -9.27
C LEU A 208 3.17 -1.84 -10.40
N VAL A 209 3.11 -1.39 -11.66
CA VAL A 209 3.16 -2.27 -12.84
C VAL A 209 4.49 -3.00 -12.93
N ARG A 210 5.62 -2.34 -12.64
CA ARG A 210 6.94 -2.99 -12.58
C ARG A 210 6.98 -4.02 -11.46
N GLU A 211 6.57 -3.66 -10.26
CA GLU A 211 6.54 -4.58 -9.13
C GLU A 211 5.72 -5.84 -9.41
N LEU A 212 4.61 -5.71 -10.14
CA LEU A 212 3.71 -6.81 -10.42
C LEU A 212 4.12 -7.62 -11.66
N ARG A 213 4.76 -7.00 -12.68
CA ARG A 213 5.35 -7.73 -13.83
C ARG A 213 6.52 -8.62 -13.46
N THR A 214 7.12 -8.41 -12.30
CA THR A 214 8.25 -9.19 -11.81
C THR A 214 7.83 -10.44 -11.04
N MET A 215 6.53 -10.74 -11.01
CA MET A 215 6.07 -12.02 -10.48
C MET A 215 6.56 -13.15 -11.42
N PRO A 216 7.24 -14.18 -10.90
CA PRO A 216 7.50 -15.38 -11.69
C PRO A 216 6.16 -15.92 -12.19
N GLU A 217 6.10 -16.31 -13.47
CA GLU A 217 5.03 -17.17 -13.93
C GLU A 217 4.95 -18.32 -12.93
N ARG A 218 3.82 -18.45 -12.29
CA ARG A 218 3.64 -19.44 -11.23
C ARG A 218 3.71 -20.82 -11.86
N GLY A 219 4.75 -21.57 -11.53
CA GLY A 219 4.77 -23.01 -11.73
C GLY A 219 3.56 -23.64 -11.02
N ASP A 220 3.04 -24.66 -11.64
CA ASP A 220 1.93 -25.48 -11.18
C ASP A 220 2.13 -25.85 -9.68
N PRO A 221 1.12 -25.67 -8.80
CA PRO A 221 1.25 -26.01 -7.39
C PRO A 221 1.48 -27.51 -7.10
N ASP A 222 1.44 -28.36 -8.13
CA ASP A 222 1.61 -29.82 -8.02
C ASP A 222 3.06 -30.31 -8.28
N GLU A 223 4.06 -29.42 -8.43
CA GLU A 223 5.48 -29.77 -8.56
C GLU A 223 6.32 -29.50 -7.28
N LEU A 224 5.80 -29.76 -6.11
CA LEU A 224 6.58 -29.80 -4.86
C LEU A 224 6.32 -31.10 -4.10
#